data_b4f532ff5248c95af406fe3af68e2e11
#
_entry.id   b4f532ff5248c95af406fe3af68e2e11
#
_cell.length_a   1.000
_cell.length_b   1.000
_cell.length_c   1.000
_cell.angle_alpha   90.00
_cell.angle_beta   90.00
_cell.angle_gamma   90.00
#
_symmetry.space_group_name_H-M   'P 1'
#
loop_
_entity.id
_entity.type
_entity.pdbx_description
1 polymer ?
#
loop_
_entity_poly.entity_id
_entity_poly.type
_entity_poly.pdbx_seq_one_letter_code
_entity_poly.pdbx_strand_id
1 'polypeptide(L)'
;MPQKSPVYAVTRIRVHEKDMVKPERMARMAEASPAEVMRALGDMGYGGISDPQLSDGDRMIAKELSDAYALINEVTFSPEQTDLFILKGDANNLKLLIKQRLTGTADSPALMKGVYPKDDIIRMVHNADYRELPEEFTKRLNALEQSFSGEIDPGRISTEIDRSKTCT
;
A
#
# COMPACT_ATOMS: atom_id res chain seq x y z
N MET A 1 -14.94 -6.12 24.09
CA MET A 1 -13.79 -6.23 23.16
C MET A 1 -12.93 -7.38 23.63
N PRO A 2 -12.50 -8.32 22.79
CA PRO A 2 -11.57 -9.36 23.21
C PRO A 2 -10.30 -8.70 23.75
N GLN A 3 -9.84 -9.16 24.89
CA GLN A 3 -8.67 -8.62 25.56
C GLN A 3 -7.46 -8.89 24.67
N LYS A 4 -6.83 -7.86 24.11
CA LYS A 4 -5.60 -8.02 23.33
C LYS A 4 -4.54 -8.69 24.22
N SER A 5 -4.16 -9.92 23.90
CA SER A 5 -3.11 -10.63 24.60
C SER A 5 -2.10 -11.19 23.59
N PRO A 6 -0.82 -11.36 23.96
CA PRO A 6 0.17 -11.95 23.07
C PRO A 6 -0.24 -13.35 22.55
N VAL A 7 -0.88 -14.13 23.40
CA VAL A 7 -1.38 -15.47 23.04
C VAL A 7 -2.47 -15.38 21.97
N TYR A 8 -3.42 -14.45 22.11
CA TYR A 8 -4.44 -14.21 21.11
C TYR A 8 -3.81 -13.79 19.76
N ALA A 9 -2.89 -12.83 19.80
CA ALA A 9 -2.20 -12.35 18.61
C ALA A 9 -1.46 -13.48 17.86
N VAL A 10 -0.66 -14.27 18.60
CA VAL A 10 0.07 -15.41 18.02
C VAL A 10 -0.90 -16.43 17.43
N THR A 11 -1.98 -16.76 18.14
CA THR A 11 -2.97 -17.72 17.67
C THR A 11 -3.64 -17.25 16.37
N ARG A 12 -4.04 -15.98 16.30
CA ARG A 12 -4.65 -15.39 15.10
C ARG A 12 -3.70 -15.43 13.89
N ILE A 13 -2.45 -15.03 14.09
CA ILE A 13 -1.43 -15.07 13.03
C ILE A 13 -1.19 -16.52 12.57
N ARG A 14 -1.06 -17.48 13.48
CA ARG A 14 -0.86 -18.89 13.15
C ARG A 14 -2.01 -19.52 12.36
N VAL A 15 -3.23 -19.07 12.58
CA VAL A 15 -4.38 -19.50 11.76
C VAL A 15 -4.20 -19.03 10.32
N HIS A 16 -3.87 -17.76 10.10
CA HIS A 16 -3.65 -17.22 8.75
C HIS A 16 -2.42 -17.78 8.03
N GLU A 17 -1.36 -18.11 8.77
CA GLU A 17 -0.17 -18.77 8.19
C GLU A 17 -0.48 -20.12 7.53
N LYS A 18 -1.53 -20.82 7.96
CA LYS A 18 -1.93 -22.09 7.33
C LYS A 18 -2.49 -21.90 5.92
N ASP A 19 -3.11 -20.76 5.67
CA ASP A 19 -3.76 -20.43 4.41
C ASP A 19 -2.79 -19.79 3.40
N MET A 20 -1.56 -19.49 3.82
CA MET A 20 -0.54 -18.94 2.93
C MET A 20 -0.08 -19.96 1.88
N VAL A 21 0.23 -19.45 0.70
CA VAL A 21 0.79 -20.25 -0.39
C VAL A 21 2.17 -20.78 0.00
N LYS A 22 2.30 -22.09 0.12
CA LYS A 22 3.57 -22.75 0.48
C LYS A 22 4.54 -22.72 -0.72
N PRO A 23 5.88 -22.76 -0.46
CA PRO A 23 6.91 -22.70 -1.51
C PRO A 23 6.71 -23.74 -2.62
N GLU A 24 6.33 -24.97 -2.28
CA GLU A 24 6.13 -26.04 -3.26
C GLU A 24 4.91 -25.78 -4.16
N ARG A 25 3.88 -25.11 -3.64
CA ARG A 25 2.71 -24.70 -4.41
C ARG A 25 3.05 -23.50 -5.28
N MET A 26 3.83 -22.57 -4.76
CA MET A 26 4.32 -21.41 -5.50
C MET A 26 5.17 -21.83 -6.70
N ALA A 27 6.08 -22.82 -6.52
CA ALA A 27 6.88 -23.37 -7.61
C ALA A 27 6.00 -23.99 -8.72
N ARG A 28 4.97 -24.75 -8.36
CA ARG A 28 4.02 -25.31 -9.33
C ARG A 28 3.21 -24.23 -10.05
N MET A 29 2.80 -23.18 -9.35
CA MET A 29 2.09 -22.06 -9.97
C MET A 29 2.98 -21.27 -10.94
N ALA A 30 4.28 -21.19 -10.70
CA ALA A 30 5.21 -20.53 -11.60
C ALA A 30 5.35 -21.25 -12.98
N GLU A 31 5.05 -22.54 -13.04
CA GLU A 31 5.06 -23.36 -14.27
C GLU A 31 3.68 -23.44 -14.93
N ALA A 32 2.62 -23.00 -14.27
CA ALA A 32 1.25 -23.06 -14.75
C ALA A 32 0.90 -21.87 -15.66
N SER A 33 -0.15 -22.01 -16.45
CA SER A 33 -0.72 -20.90 -17.22
C SER A 33 -1.34 -19.85 -16.30
N PRO A 34 -1.39 -18.56 -16.72
CA PRO A 34 -2.00 -17.50 -15.91
C PRO A 34 -3.43 -17.81 -15.46
N ALA A 35 -4.23 -18.43 -16.32
CA ALA A 35 -5.61 -18.81 -16.00
C ALA A 35 -5.69 -19.90 -14.91
N GLU A 36 -4.78 -20.88 -14.96
CA GLU A 36 -4.69 -21.91 -13.91
C GLU A 36 -4.22 -21.33 -12.57
N VAL A 37 -3.28 -20.38 -12.60
CA VAL A 37 -2.85 -19.65 -11.39
C VAL A 37 -4.03 -18.90 -10.76
N MET A 38 -4.80 -18.15 -11.56
CA MET A 38 -5.95 -17.39 -11.07
C MET A 38 -6.99 -18.32 -10.44
N ARG A 39 -7.30 -19.43 -11.11
CA ARG A 39 -8.23 -20.44 -10.56
C ARG A 39 -7.72 -21.02 -9.25
N ALA A 40 -6.44 -21.41 -9.19
CA ALA A 40 -5.83 -21.96 -7.98
C ALA A 40 -5.84 -20.98 -6.81
N LEU A 41 -5.68 -19.68 -7.07
CA LEU A 41 -5.79 -18.61 -6.05
C LEU A 41 -7.23 -18.44 -5.59
N GLY A 42 -8.21 -18.47 -6.51
CA GLY A 42 -9.64 -18.42 -6.19
C GLY A 42 -10.08 -19.61 -5.32
N ASP A 43 -9.64 -20.83 -5.67
CA ASP A 43 -9.91 -22.06 -4.89
C ASP A 43 -9.36 -21.97 -3.45
N MET A 44 -8.32 -21.18 -3.23
CA MET A 44 -7.74 -20.90 -1.91
C MET A 44 -8.44 -19.75 -1.18
N GLY A 45 -9.40 -19.10 -1.82
CA GLY A 45 -10.12 -17.96 -1.26
C GLY A 45 -9.41 -16.60 -1.38
N TYR A 46 -8.29 -16.52 -2.11
CA TYR A 46 -7.57 -15.28 -2.31
C TYR A 46 -8.44 -14.23 -3.01
N GLY A 47 -8.40 -13.01 -2.49
CA GLY A 47 -9.15 -11.88 -3.02
C GLY A 47 -10.66 -11.97 -2.84
N GLY A 48 -11.19 -13.06 -2.25
CA GLY A 48 -12.62 -13.26 -2.03
C GLY A 48 -13.43 -13.43 -3.33
N ILE A 49 -12.80 -13.87 -4.42
CA ILE A 49 -13.43 -14.08 -5.74
C ILE A 49 -13.40 -15.58 -6.05
N SER A 50 -14.57 -16.17 -6.31
CA SER A 50 -14.70 -17.63 -6.55
C SER A 50 -14.19 -18.10 -7.91
N ASP A 51 -14.24 -17.25 -8.94
CA ASP A 51 -13.76 -17.56 -10.29
C ASP A 51 -13.01 -16.32 -10.86
N PRO A 52 -11.80 -16.04 -10.36
CA PRO A 52 -11.09 -14.83 -10.73
C PRO A 52 -10.54 -14.92 -12.16
N GLN A 53 -10.65 -13.82 -12.89
CA GLN A 53 -10.03 -13.63 -14.20
C GLN A 53 -8.68 -12.91 -14.05
N LEU A 54 -7.85 -12.96 -15.08
CA LEU A 54 -6.53 -12.30 -15.05
C LEU A 54 -6.61 -10.80 -14.74
N SER A 55 -7.66 -10.14 -15.20
CA SER A 55 -7.96 -8.72 -14.89
C SER A 55 -8.26 -8.44 -13.42
N ASP A 56 -8.59 -9.46 -12.63
CA ASP A 56 -8.87 -9.32 -11.20
C ASP A 56 -7.59 -9.36 -10.33
N GLY A 57 -6.43 -9.65 -10.90
CA GLY A 57 -5.18 -9.87 -10.18
C GLY A 57 -4.82 -8.72 -9.24
N ASP A 58 -4.82 -7.49 -9.74
CA ASP A 58 -4.51 -6.30 -8.92
C ASP A 58 -5.52 -6.10 -7.79
N ARG A 59 -6.81 -6.35 -8.06
CA ARG A 59 -7.88 -6.26 -7.05
C ARG A 59 -7.71 -7.31 -5.96
N MET A 60 -7.33 -8.53 -6.34
CA MET A 60 -7.06 -9.62 -5.38
C MET A 60 -5.87 -9.28 -4.49
N ILE A 61 -4.76 -8.82 -5.07
CA ILE A 61 -3.57 -8.39 -4.31
C ILE A 61 -3.92 -7.25 -3.35
N ALA A 62 -4.65 -6.23 -3.81
CA ALA A 62 -5.06 -5.11 -2.97
C ALA A 62 -5.96 -5.54 -1.81
N LYS A 63 -6.86 -6.51 -2.04
CA LYS A 63 -7.74 -7.07 -1.01
C LYS A 63 -6.94 -7.83 0.04
N GLU A 64 -6.04 -8.74 -0.37
CA GLU A 64 -5.20 -9.51 0.55
C GLU A 64 -4.31 -8.61 1.40
N LEU A 65 -3.70 -7.59 0.78
CA LEU A 65 -2.89 -6.62 1.49
C LEU A 65 -3.72 -5.84 2.52
N SER A 66 -4.94 -5.44 2.14
CA SER A 66 -5.87 -4.74 3.06
C SER A 66 -6.26 -5.63 4.23
N ASP A 67 -6.53 -6.93 3.98
CA ASP A 67 -6.90 -7.89 5.03
C ASP A 67 -5.72 -8.19 5.96
N ALA A 68 -4.50 -8.29 5.42
CA ALA A 68 -3.29 -8.43 6.22
C ALA A 68 -3.08 -7.23 7.16
N TYR A 69 -3.25 -6.00 6.66
CA TYR A 69 -3.18 -4.80 7.52
C TYR A 69 -4.31 -4.77 8.56
N ALA A 70 -5.52 -5.19 8.20
CA ALA A 70 -6.63 -5.27 9.16
C ALA A 70 -6.32 -6.27 10.28
N LEU A 71 -5.77 -7.45 9.94
CA LEU A 71 -5.34 -8.44 10.92
C LEU A 71 -4.25 -7.88 11.85
N ILE A 72 -3.22 -7.25 11.29
CA ILE A 72 -2.14 -6.66 12.08
C ILE A 72 -2.69 -5.61 13.05
N ASN A 73 -3.58 -4.73 12.60
CA ASN A 73 -4.23 -3.72 13.45
C ASN A 73 -5.14 -4.34 14.53
N GLU A 74 -5.79 -5.48 14.23
CA GLU A 74 -6.59 -6.23 15.21
C GLU A 74 -5.72 -6.75 16.36
N VAL A 75 -4.55 -7.29 16.04
CA VAL A 75 -3.71 -8.00 17.01
C VAL A 75 -2.62 -7.15 17.64
N THR A 76 -2.29 -5.98 17.08
CA THR A 76 -1.25 -5.11 17.62
C THR A 76 -1.71 -4.38 18.89
N PHE A 77 -0.75 -4.13 19.79
CA PHE A 77 -0.96 -3.35 21.00
C PHE A 77 -0.71 -1.85 20.76
N SER A 78 0.08 -1.54 19.75
CA SER A 78 0.53 -0.18 19.42
C SER A 78 0.30 0.07 17.93
N PRO A 79 -0.85 0.67 17.55
CA PRO A 79 -1.16 0.99 16.15
C PRO A 79 -0.05 1.80 15.47
N GLU A 80 0.60 2.71 16.20
CA GLU A 80 1.68 3.55 15.66
C GLU A 80 2.84 2.73 15.08
N GLN A 81 3.10 1.54 15.64
CA GLN A 81 4.15 0.64 15.13
C GLN A 81 3.75 0.00 13.79
N THR A 82 2.46 -0.23 13.59
CA THR A 82 1.95 -0.80 12.33
C THR A 82 1.78 0.26 11.25
N ASP A 83 1.57 1.51 11.63
CA ASP A 83 1.44 2.65 10.71
C ASP A 83 2.71 2.83 9.86
N LEU A 84 3.89 2.50 10.39
CA LEU A 84 5.14 2.52 9.61
C LEU A 84 5.08 1.64 8.35
N PHE A 85 4.43 0.49 8.42
CA PHE A 85 4.28 -0.39 7.25
C PHE A 85 3.27 0.16 6.25
N ILE A 86 2.21 0.82 6.73
CA ILE A 86 1.13 1.38 5.92
C ILE A 86 1.56 2.72 5.30
N LEU A 87 2.48 3.45 5.94
CA LEU A 87 3.02 4.73 5.45
C LEU A 87 3.64 4.62 4.04
N LYS A 88 4.10 3.42 3.65
CA LYS A 88 4.53 3.14 2.26
C LYS A 88 3.41 3.39 1.25
N GLY A 89 2.16 3.13 1.63
CA GLY A 89 0.98 3.43 0.80
C GLY A 89 0.83 4.93 0.59
N ASP A 90 0.94 5.73 1.65
CA ASP A 90 0.85 7.20 1.57
C ASP A 90 1.97 7.78 0.70
N ALA A 91 3.20 7.30 0.90
CA ALA A 91 4.31 7.74 0.07
C ALA A 91 4.12 7.40 -1.42
N ASN A 92 3.55 6.23 -1.73
CA ASN A 92 3.20 5.88 -3.11
C ASN A 92 2.07 6.77 -3.65
N ASN A 93 1.04 7.02 -2.86
CA ASN A 93 -0.06 7.91 -3.22
C ASN A 93 0.44 9.33 -3.49
N LEU A 94 1.30 9.86 -2.64
CA LEU A 94 1.94 11.17 -2.84
C LEU A 94 2.71 11.23 -4.17
N LYS A 95 3.53 10.20 -4.48
CA LYS A 95 4.26 10.13 -5.75
C LYS A 95 3.32 10.19 -6.96
N LEU A 96 2.26 9.38 -6.93
CA LEU A 96 1.30 9.29 -8.02
C LEU A 96 0.56 10.62 -8.22
N LEU A 97 0.03 11.19 -7.15
CA LEU A 97 -0.76 12.43 -7.20
C LEU A 97 0.09 13.65 -7.56
N ILE A 98 1.32 13.76 -7.02
CA ILE A 98 2.23 14.85 -7.37
C ILE A 98 2.63 14.75 -8.84
N LYS A 99 2.97 13.56 -9.34
CA LYS A 99 3.26 13.34 -10.76
C LYS A 99 2.07 13.71 -11.62
N GLN A 100 0.87 13.24 -11.29
CA GLN A 100 -0.35 13.55 -12.00
C GLN A 100 -0.61 15.07 -12.08
N ARG A 101 -0.51 15.76 -10.95
CA ARG A 101 -0.69 17.20 -10.89
C ARG A 101 0.30 17.94 -11.79
N LEU A 102 1.55 17.52 -11.78
CA LEU A 102 2.63 18.19 -12.52
C LEU A 102 2.63 17.86 -14.01
N THR A 103 2.22 16.66 -14.39
CA THR A 103 2.15 16.24 -15.81
C THR A 103 0.80 16.59 -16.46
N GLY A 104 -0.20 17.00 -15.67
CA GLY A 104 -1.55 17.30 -16.17
C GLY A 104 -2.31 16.09 -16.71
N THR A 105 -1.88 14.87 -16.36
CA THR A 105 -2.59 13.63 -16.79
C THR A 105 -3.94 13.53 -16.12
N ALA A 106 -4.98 13.20 -16.90
CA ALA A 106 -6.37 13.11 -16.42
C ALA A 106 -6.69 11.76 -15.74
N ASP A 107 -5.76 10.81 -15.74
CA ASP A 107 -5.97 9.48 -15.17
C ASP A 107 -6.15 9.57 -13.66
N SER A 108 -7.19 8.91 -13.13
CA SER A 108 -7.39 8.79 -11.69
C SER A 108 -6.58 7.58 -11.19
N PRO A 109 -5.45 7.79 -10.51
CA PRO A 109 -4.62 6.68 -10.06
C PRO A 109 -5.33 5.86 -8.98
N ALA A 110 -5.16 4.54 -9.03
CA ALA A 110 -5.62 3.66 -7.97
C ALA A 110 -4.77 3.88 -6.71
N LEU A 111 -5.31 4.61 -5.74
CA LEU A 111 -4.62 4.91 -4.49
C LEU A 111 -4.62 3.70 -3.55
N MET A 112 -3.47 3.41 -2.98
CA MET A 112 -3.28 2.38 -1.97
C MET A 112 -3.89 2.80 -0.63
N LYS A 113 -4.12 1.82 0.26
CA LYS A 113 -4.43 2.11 1.66
C LYS A 113 -3.18 2.69 2.34
N GLY A 114 -3.36 3.80 3.04
CA GLY A 114 -2.35 4.47 3.84
C GLY A 114 -2.83 4.75 5.26
N VAL A 115 -2.02 5.46 6.02
CA VAL A 115 -2.34 5.98 7.34
C VAL A 115 -3.38 7.11 7.22
N TYR A 116 -3.16 7.98 6.23
CA TYR A 116 -4.04 9.12 5.97
C TYR A 116 -5.23 8.73 5.09
N PRO A 117 -6.42 9.31 5.32
CA PRO A 117 -7.55 9.19 4.41
C PRO A 117 -7.16 9.64 3.00
N LYS A 118 -7.67 8.94 1.98
CA LYS A 118 -7.33 9.25 0.57
C LYS A 118 -7.70 10.67 0.18
N ASP A 119 -8.84 11.15 0.65
CA ASP A 119 -9.31 12.51 0.35
C ASP A 119 -8.39 13.58 0.96
N ASP A 120 -7.81 13.31 2.14
CA ASP A 120 -6.85 14.21 2.77
C ASP A 120 -5.53 14.28 1.96
N ILE A 121 -5.01 13.13 1.52
CA ILE A 121 -3.82 13.10 0.65
C ILE A 121 -4.08 13.86 -0.67
N ILE A 122 -5.24 13.64 -1.30
CA ILE A 122 -5.62 14.36 -2.52
C ILE A 122 -5.66 15.87 -2.25
N ARG A 123 -6.30 16.29 -1.18
CA ARG A 123 -6.40 17.69 -0.76
C ARG A 123 -5.02 18.32 -0.51
N MET A 124 -4.14 17.62 0.23
CA MET A 124 -2.77 18.08 0.51
C MET A 124 -1.99 18.31 -0.78
N VAL A 125 -2.03 17.37 -1.71
CA VAL A 125 -1.30 17.47 -2.98
C VAL A 125 -1.90 18.56 -3.87
N HIS A 126 -3.23 18.65 -3.95
CA HIS A 126 -3.90 19.70 -4.76
C HIS A 126 -3.52 21.11 -4.29
N ASN A 127 -3.48 21.33 -2.98
CA ASN A 127 -3.18 22.62 -2.37
C ASN A 127 -1.67 22.86 -2.16
N ALA A 128 -0.82 21.88 -2.45
CA ALA A 128 0.60 21.87 -2.08
C ALA A 128 0.84 22.20 -0.59
N ASP A 129 -0.05 21.72 0.26
CA ASP A 129 -0.02 21.92 1.72
C ASP A 129 0.17 20.60 2.45
N TYR A 130 1.38 20.35 2.90
CA TYR A 130 1.83 19.10 3.49
C TYR A 130 2.00 19.14 5.01
N ARG A 131 1.47 20.17 5.69
CA ARG A 131 1.67 20.41 7.15
C ARG A 131 1.12 19.30 8.04
N GLU A 132 0.18 18.50 7.54
CA GLU A 132 -0.40 17.37 8.26
C GLU A 132 0.49 16.11 8.21
N LEU A 133 1.51 16.10 7.36
CA LEU A 133 2.47 15.00 7.26
C LEU A 133 3.59 15.15 8.29
N PRO A 134 4.35 14.08 8.60
CA PRO A 134 5.53 14.17 9.44
C PRO A 134 6.51 15.23 8.92
N GLU A 135 7.19 15.89 9.84
CA GLU A 135 8.04 17.08 9.57
C GLU A 135 9.04 16.85 8.43
N GLU A 136 9.65 15.67 8.38
CA GLU A 136 10.64 15.32 7.34
C GLU A 136 9.99 15.20 5.94
N PHE A 137 8.78 14.64 5.86
CA PHE A 137 8.01 14.63 4.62
C PHE A 137 7.65 16.05 4.19
N THR A 138 7.14 16.86 5.11
CA THR A 138 6.75 18.24 4.86
C THR A 138 7.93 19.07 4.34
N LYS A 139 9.10 18.99 4.97
CA LYS A 139 10.31 19.70 4.54
C LYS A 139 10.72 19.32 3.12
N ARG A 140 10.77 18.03 2.83
CA ARG A 140 11.21 17.52 1.52
C ARG A 140 10.20 17.83 0.41
N LEU A 141 8.91 17.70 0.68
CA LEU A 141 7.87 18.03 -0.29
C LEU A 141 7.86 19.52 -0.58
N ASN A 142 7.99 20.39 0.42
CA ASN A 142 8.08 21.83 0.21
C ASN A 142 9.33 22.21 -0.60
N ALA A 143 10.48 21.60 -0.33
CA ALA A 143 11.70 21.82 -1.10
C ALA A 143 11.53 21.33 -2.56
N LEU A 144 10.86 20.19 -2.74
CA LEU A 144 10.53 19.66 -4.06
C LEU A 144 9.63 20.62 -4.84
N GLU A 145 8.54 21.11 -4.23
CA GLU A 145 7.63 22.09 -4.84
C GLU A 145 8.35 23.37 -5.29
N GLN A 146 9.25 23.89 -4.45
CA GLN A 146 10.05 25.09 -4.77
C GLN A 146 11.04 24.84 -5.93
N SER A 147 11.45 23.60 -6.16
CA SER A 147 12.37 23.24 -7.24
C SER A 147 11.72 23.11 -8.63
N PHE A 148 10.39 23.13 -8.70
CA PHE A 148 9.64 23.01 -9.96
C PHE A 148 9.55 24.31 -10.76
N SER A 149 10.66 25.03 -10.91
CA SER A 149 10.72 26.26 -11.75
C SER A 149 11.14 25.99 -13.21
N GLY A 150 11.17 24.72 -13.66
CA GLY A 150 11.64 24.30 -14.98
C GLY A 150 11.08 22.96 -15.44
N GLU A 151 11.87 22.21 -16.21
CA GLU A 151 11.50 20.88 -16.68
C GLU A 151 11.34 19.91 -15.50
N ILE A 152 10.16 19.24 -15.47
CA ILE A 152 9.78 18.35 -14.37
C ILE A 152 10.34 16.96 -14.67
N ASP A 153 11.27 16.48 -13.83
CA ASP A 153 11.75 15.09 -13.83
C ASP A 153 10.92 14.24 -12.88
N PRO A 154 10.06 13.32 -13.39
CA PRO A 154 9.27 12.43 -12.56
C PRO A 154 10.12 11.46 -11.71
N GLY A 155 11.35 11.18 -12.12
CA GLY A 155 12.30 10.36 -11.37
C GLY A 155 12.75 11.04 -10.08
N ARG A 156 12.98 12.35 -10.13
CA ARG A 156 13.35 13.16 -8.96
C ARG A 156 12.26 13.16 -7.89
N ILE A 157 10.98 13.24 -8.30
CA ILE A 157 9.84 13.15 -7.36
C ILE A 157 9.89 11.84 -6.57
N SER A 158 10.08 10.72 -7.28
CA SER A 158 10.19 9.41 -6.63
C SER A 158 11.35 9.35 -5.64
N THR A 159 12.52 9.82 -6.04
CA THR A 159 13.74 9.78 -5.24
C THR A 159 13.61 10.59 -3.94
N GLU A 160 13.07 11.80 -4.01
CA GLU A 160 12.92 12.65 -2.82
C GLU A 160 11.89 12.08 -1.83
N ILE A 161 10.77 11.53 -2.33
CA ILE A 161 9.78 10.88 -1.46
C ILE A 161 10.33 9.58 -0.85
N ASP A 162 11.12 8.78 -1.60
CA ASP A 162 11.72 7.57 -1.06
C ASP A 162 12.76 7.85 0.02
N ARG A 163 13.53 8.91 -0.13
CA ARG A 163 14.47 9.37 0.91
C ARG A 163 13.77 9.80 2.20
N SER A 164 12.55 10.33 2.12
CA SER A 164 11.78 10.71 3.32
C SER A 164 11.40 9.51 4.19
N LYS A 165 11.27 8.32 3.61
CA LYS A 165 10.94 7.08 4.32
C LYS A 165 12.08 6.54 5.18
N THR A 166 13.32 6.91 4.85
CA THR A 166 14.52 6.33 5.48
C THR A 166 14.92 7.08 6.76
N CYS A 167 14.30 8.21 7.04
CA CYS A 167 14.63 9.09 8.17
C CYS A 167 13.62 8.98 9.34
N THR A 168 12.70 8.00 9.30
CA THR A 168 11.74 7.68 10.37
C THR A 168 12.15 6.42 11.08
#